data_5164dd76c09da9f1cffb7fb4b6edec67
#
_entry.id   5164dd76c09da9f1cffb7fb4b6edec67
#
_cell.length_a   1.000
_cell.length_b   1.000
_cell.length_c   1.000
_cell.angle_alpha   90.00
_cell.angle_beta   90.00
_cell.angle_gamma   90.00
#
_symmetry.space_group_name_H-M   'P 1'
#
loop_
_entity.id
_entity.type
_entity.pdbx_description
1 polymer ?
#
loop_
_entity_poly.entity_id
_entity_poly.type
_entity_poly.pdbx_seq_one_letter_code
_entity_poly.pdbx_strand_id
1 'polypeptide(L)'
;GYLVTQQEMWGRKVWYRFIVITMYFNAGLIPWFLNMQMLGLTNTYWAYIIPGIVAPYNIILVKTYIESIPKELEESAKIDGASHIRIFAQIIWPLSKPILATIAIFGAVGNWNSFTDSLILMSSKPDLYTLQHRLYIYLNQASNLSALMQSGGSVSDSAVKSALSGKYTISMVTVIPILVVYPFMQRYFEKGIMLGAVKG
;
A
#
# COMPACT_ATOMS: atom_id res chain seq x y z
N GLY A 1 -11.93 -8.01 7.78
CA GLY A 1 -13.21 -7.50 7.20
C GLY A 1 -14.37 -8.42 7.55
N TYR A 2 -14.34 -9.68 7.10
CA TYR A 2 -15.47 -10.61 7.25
C TYR A 2 -15.98 -10.79 8.69
N LEU A 3 -15.11 -11.03 9.66
CA LEU A 3 -15.56 -11.21 11.07
C LEU A 3 -16.37 -10.02 11.59
N VAL A 4 -16.03 -8.82 11.18
CA VAL A 4 -16.72 -7.59 11.62
C VAL A 4 -18.09 -7.41 10.97
N THR A 5 -18.41 -8.15 9.88
CA THR A 5 -19.75 -8.16 9.26
C THR A 5 -20.70 -9.14 9.96
N GLN A 6 -20.18 -10.19 10.63
CA GLN A 6 -20.99 -11.23 11.25
C GLN A 6 -21.73 -10.72 12.48
N GLN A 7 -23.06 -10.90 12.50
CA GLN A 7 -23.91 -10.42 13.60
C GLN A 7 -23.66 -11.20 14.91
N GLU A 8 -23.24 -12.44 14.80
CA GLU A 8 -22.99 -13.35 15.91
C GLU A 8 -21.65 -13.07 16.63
N MET A 9 -20.78 -12.23 16.03
CA MET A 9 -19.49 -11.89 16.64
C MET A 9 -19.67 -11.03 17.89
N TRP A 10 -19.14 -11.53 19.01
CA TRP A 10 -19.14 -10.80 20.28
C TRP A 10 -18.38 -9.47 20.15
N GLY A 11 -19.03 -8.39 20.61
CA GLY A 11 -18.39 -7.07 20.61
C GLY A 11 -18.11 -6.46 19.23
N ARG A 12 -18.74 -6.95 18.14
CA ARG A 12 -18.53 -6.51 16.76
C ARG A 12 -18.43 -4.99 16.60
N LYS A 13 -19.40 -4.25 17.20
CA LYS A 13 -19.42 -2.79 17.10
C LYS A 13 -18.23 -2.13 17.81
N VAL A 14 -17.77 -2.71 18.91
CA VAL A 14 -16.62 -2.21 19.68
C VAL A 14 -15.33 -2.41 18.90
N TRP A 15 -15.11 -3.62 18.38
CA TRP A 15 -13.94 -3.93 17.55
C TRP A 15 -13.87 -3.07 16.29
N TYR A 16 -15.01 -2.88 15.63
CA TYR A 16 -15.05 -2.02 14.45
C TYR A 16 -14.73 -0.56 14.79
N ARG A 17 -15.34 -0.01 15.85
CA ARG A 17 -15.04 1.34 16.33
C ARG A 17 -13.56 1.49 16.70
N PHE A 18 -13.00 0.51 17.38
CA PHE A 18 -11.58 0.51 17.72
C PHE A 18 -10.70 0.61 16.46
N ILE A 19 -10.96 -0.21 15.45
CA ILE A 19 -10.24 -0.16 14.17
C ILE A 19 -10.39 1.22 13.50
N VAL A 20 -11.59 1.79 13.47
CA VAL A 20 -11.84 3.10 12.89
C VAL A 20 -11.10 4.20 13.67
N ILE A 21 -11.14 4.15 15.00
CA ILE A 21 -10.45 5.13 15.86
C ILE A 21 -8.94 5.13 15.59
N THR A 22 -8.30 3.96 15.40
CA THR A 22 -6.86 3.89 15.13
C THR A 22 -6.44 4.62 13.86
N MET A 23 -7.35 4.87 12.91
CA MET A 23 -7.06 5.67 11.70
C MET A 23 -6.86 7.16 12.00
N TYR A 24 -7.47 7.67 13.05
CA TYR A 24 -7.41 9.10 13.39
C TYR A 24 -6.23 9.43 14.30
N PHE A 25 -5.57 8.42 14.86
CA PHE A 25 -4.40 8.61 15.69
C PHE A 25 -3.12 8.36 14.92
N ASN A 26 -2.31 9.40 14.80
CA ASN A 26 -0.96 9.30 14.26
C ASN A 26 0.00 9.92 15.27
N ALA A 27 0.90 9.11 15.78
CA ALA A 27 1.89 9.58 16.76
C ALA A 27 3.02 10.43 16.12
N GLY A 28 3.07 10.49 14.80
CA GLY A 28 4.11 11.19 14.07
C GLY A 28 5.33 10.30 13.75
N LEU A 29 6.27 10.90 13.03
CA LEU A 29 7.41 10.19 12.45
C LEU A 29 8.40 9.68 13.52
N ILE A 30 8.70 10.52 14.51
CA ILE A 30 9.70 10.18 15.54
C ILE A 30 9.27 9.01 16.41
N PRO A 31 8.08 8.98 17.03
CA PRO A 31 7.61 7.82 17.77
C PRO A 31 7.49 6.56 16.91
N TRP A 32 7.09 6.70 15.66
CA TRP A 32 7.03 5.59 14.72
C TRP A 32 8.42 5.00 14.47
N PHE A 33 9.44 5.83 14.21
CA PHE A 33 10.82 5.39 14.01
C PHE A 33 11.39 4.69 15.25
N LEU A 34 11.19 5.27 16.44
CA LEU A 34 11.63 4.67 17.70
C LEU A 34 10.99 3.29 17.93
N ASN A 35 9.71 3.15 17.61
CA ASN A 35 9.02 1.86 17.71
C ASN A 35 9.63 0.84 16.73
N MET A 36 9.92 1.23 15.48
CA MET A 36 10.59 0.35 14.50
C MET A 36 11.99 -0.06 14.98
N GLN A 37 12.71 0.85 15.60
CA GLN A 37 14.03 0.57 16.18
C GLN A 37 13.94 -0.40 17.37
N MET A 38 12.99 -0.18 18.29
CA MET A 38 12.76 -1.07 19.44
C MET A 38 12.37 -2.49 19.01
N LEU A 39 11.63 -2.63 17.92
CA LEU A 39 11.25 -3.92 17.33
C LEU A 39 12.38 -4.59 16.52
N GLY A 40 13.55 -3.93 16.39
CA GLY A 40 14.67 -4.44 15.61
C GLY A 40 14.40 -4.51 14.10
N LEU A 41 13.45 -3.72 13.60
CA LEU A 41 13.06 -3.71 12.19
C LEU A 41 13.93 -2.81 11.33
N THR A 42 14.69 -1.88 11.89
CA THR A 42 15.61 -1.01 11.15
C THR A 42 16.67 -1.84 10.40
N ASN A 43 17.02 -1.42 9.19
CA ASN A 43 17.98 -2.10 8.31
C ASN A 43 17.64 -3.56 8.00
N THR A 44 16.34 -3.90 7.99
CA THR A 44 15.84 -5.24 7.64
C THR A 44 14.75 -5.13 6.57
N TYR A 45 14.64 -6.16 5.73
CA TYR A 45 13.56 -6.25 4.73
C TYR A 45 12.15 -6.26 5.36
N TRP A 46 12.04 -6.76 6.59
CA TRP A 46 10.79 -6.85 7.34
C TRP A 46 10.17 -5.49 7.67
N ALA A 47 10.99 -4.41 7.70
CA ALA A 47 10.48 -3.06 7.87
C ALA A 47 9.50 -2.61 6.79
N TYR A 48 9.58 -3.16 5.59
CA TYR A 48 8.64 -2.88 4.50
C TYR A 48 7.33 -3.68 4.60
N ILE A 49 7.35 -4.82 5.27
CA ILE A 49 6.24 -5.77 5.28
C ILE A 49 5.38 -5.60 6.54
N ILE A 50 6.02 -5.66 7.71
CA ILE A 50 5.31 -5.74 9.00
C ILE A 50 4.38 -4.55 9.26
N PRO A 51 4.78 -3.29 9.04
CA PRO A 51 3.90 -2.15 9.28
C PRO A 51 2.68 -2.11 8.37
N GLY A 52 2.80 -2.70 7.17
CA GLY A 52 1.74 -2.72 6.16
C GLY A 52 0.78 -3.91 6.25
N ILE A 53 1.01 -4.91 7.12
CA ILE A 53 0.17 -6.12 7.20
C ILE A 53 -1.29 -5.80 7.52
N VAL A 54 -1.51 -4.82 8.40
CA VAL A 54 -2.86 -4.39 8.78
C VAL A 54 -3.05 -2.92 8.43
N ALA A 55 -3.90 -2.67 7.44
CA ALA A 55 -4.33 -1.33 7.07
C ALA A 55 -5.81 -1.16 7.45
N PRO A 56 -6.14 -0.34 8.48
CA PRO A 56 -7.52 -0.14 8.92
C PRO A 56 -8.46 0.30 7.79
N TYR A 57 -8.00 1.16 6.89
CA TYR A 57 -8.75 1.58 5.72
C TYR A 57 -9.17 0.41 4.82
N ASN A 58 -8.25 -0.53 4.56
CA ASN A 58 -8.54 -1.73 3.77
C ASN A 58 -9.58 -2.64 4.45
N ILE A 59 -9.57 -2.68 5.80
CA ILE A 59 -10.59 -3.44 6.55
C ILE A 59 -11.97 -2.82 6.34
N ILE A 60 -12.09 -1.49 6.32
CA ILE A 60 -13.35 -0.79 6.06
C ILE A 60 -13.84 -1.07 4.65
N LEU A 61 -12.97 -0.97 3.65
CA LEU A 61 -13.33 -1.25 2.25
C LEU A 61 -13.84 -2.67 2.08
N VAL A 62 -13.11 -3.66 2.60
CA VAL A 62 -13.53 -5.07 2.54
C VAL A 62 -14.85 -5.29 3.27
N LYS A 63 -15.00 -4.69 4.45
CA LYS A 63 -16.26 -4.78 5.23
C LYS A 63 -17.45 -4.24 4.41
N THR A 64 -17.31 -3.02 3.90
CA THR A 64 -18.40 -2.37 3.14
C THR A 64 -18.75 -3.18 1.88
N TYR A 65 -17.77 -3.74 1.20
CA TYR A 65 -17.99 -4.60 0.05
C TYR A 65 -18.74 -5.89 0.43
N ILE A 66 -18.31 -6.57 1.49
CA ILE A 66 -18.98 -7.79 1.96
C ILE A 66 -20.42 -7.50 2.39
N GLU A 67 -20.69 -6.35 3.01
CA GLU A 67 -22.05 -5.94 3.38
C GLU A 67 -22.95 -5.63 2.17
N SER A 68 -22.38 -5.44 0.98
CA SER A 68 -23.14 -5.29 -0.26
C SER A 68 -23.51 -6.62 -0.91
N ILE A 69 -22.94 -7.73 -0.48
CA ILE A 69 -23.29 -9.07 -0.94
C ILE A 69 -24.67 -9.43 -0.37
N PRO A 70 -25.59 -10.00 -1.19
CA PRO A 70 -26.89 -10.43 -0.73
C PRO A 70 -26.78 -11.42 0.44
N LYS A 71 -27.48 -11.15 1.53
CA LYS A 71 -27.45 -11.99 2.75
C LYS A 71 -28.09 -13.35 2.54
N GLU A 72 -28.99 -13.44 1.62
CA GLU A 72 -29.70 -14.67 1.23
C GLU A 72 -28.75 -15.79 0.86
N LEU A 73 -27.58 -15.46 0.32
CA LEU A 73 -26.53 -16.45 0.01
C LEU A 73 -25.92 -17.08 1.27
N GLU A 74 -25.67 -16.27 2.31
CA GLU A 74 -25.18 -16.78 3.59
C GLU A 74 -26.28 -17.57 4.34
N GLU A 75 -27.52 -17.07 4.28
CA GLU A 75 -28.67 -17.69 4.95
C GLU A 75 -29.00 -19.06 4.34
N SER A 76 -29.05 -19.17 3.02
CA SER A 76 -29.25 -20.44 2.33
C SER A 76 -28.17 -21.46 2.69
N ALA A 77 -26.90 -21.05 2.69
CA ALA A 77 -25.81 -21.93 3.05
C ALA A 77 -25.86 -22.38 4.53
N LYS A 78 -26.35 -21.53 5.44
CA LYS A 78 -26.57 -21.89 6.85
C LYS A 78 -27.69 -22.92 6.99
N ILE A 79 -28.78 -22.81 6.22
CA ILE A 79 -29.89 -23.80 6.17
C ILE A 79 -29.37 -25.15 5.69
N ASP A 80 -28.43 -25.15 4.71
CA ASP A 80 -27.76 -26.34 4.20
C ASP A 80 -26.71 -26.92 5.20
N GLY A 81 -26.59 -26.35 6.39
CA GLY A 81 -25.67 -26.83 7.43
C GLY A 81 -24.20 -26.46 7.20
N ALA A 82 -23.90 -25.46 6.35
CA ALA A 82 -22.53 -25.04 6.14
C ALA A 82 -21.97 -24.29 7.35
N SER A 83 -20.78 -24.63 7.78
CA SER A 83 -20.06 -23.91 8.84
C SER A 83 -19.62 -22.51 8.36
N HIS A 84 -19.38 -21.57 9.28
CA HIS A 84 -18.88 -20.22 8.96
C HIS A 84 -17.60 -20.21 8.11
N ILE A 85 -16.70 -21.15 8.36
CA ILE A 85 -15.45 -21.28 7.57
C ILE A 85 -15.78 -21.71 6.14
N ARG A 86 -16.72 -22.63 5.97
CA ARG A 86 -17.15 -23.09 4.63
C ARG A 86 -17.84 -21.98 3.86
N ILE A 87 -18.74 -21.23 4.50
CA ILE A 87 -19.41 -20.06 3.92
C ILE A 87 -18.35 -19.02 3.49
N PHE A 88 -17.40 -18.71 4.36
CA PHE A 88 -16.33 -17.79 4.02
C PHE A 88 -15.52 -18.27 2.81
N ALA A 89 -15.06 -19.52 2.82
CA ALA A 89 -14.16 -20.03 1.77
C ALA A 89 -14.86 -20.24 0.43
N GLN A 90 -16.11 -20.69 0.43
CA GLN A 90 -16.82 -21.08 -0.80
C GLN A 90 -17.72 -19.98 -1.37
N ILE A 91 -18.18 -19.03 -0.56
CA ILE A 91 -19.12 -17.98 -0.98
C ILE A 91 -18.43 -16.62 -0.88
N ILE A 92 -18.06 -16.18 0.31
CA ILE A 92 -17.60 -14.81 0.55
C ILE A 92 -16.26 -14.53 -0.11
N TRP A 93 -15.28 -15.43 0.04
CA TRP A 93 -13.95 -15.26 -0.55
C TRP A 93 -13.99 -15.15 -2.08
N PRO A 94 -14.65 -16.02 -2.83
CA PRO A 94 -14.77 -15.88 -4.28
C PRO A 94 -15.49 -14.61 -4.72
N LEU A 95 -16.58 -14.23 -4.05
CA LEU A 95 -17.34 -13.02 -4.34
C LEU A 95 -16.55 -11.75 -3.98
N SER A 96 -15.62 -11.82 -3.01
CA SER A 96 -14.76 -10.70 -2.62
C SER A 96 -13.52 -10.51 -3.51
N LYS A 97 -13.27 -11.36 -4.48
CA LYS A 97 -12.11 -11.22 -5.38
C LYS A 97 -11.96 -9.83 -6.00
N PRO A 98 -13.01 -9.13 -6.48
CA PRO A 98 -12.87 -7.79 -7.05
C PRO A 98 -12.30 -6.77 -6.07
N ILE A 99 -12.81 -6.73 -4.84
CA ILE A 99 -12.31 -5.79 -3.83
C ILE A 99 -10.90 -6.15 -3.37
N LEU A 100 -10.59 -7.45 -3.24
CA LEU A 100 -9.25 -7.90 -2.89
C LEU A 100 -8.23 -7.55 -3.97
N ALA A 101 -8.59 -7.69 -5.26
CA ALA A 101 -7.76 -7.26 -6.36
C ALA A 101 -7.51 -5.74 -6.34
N THR A 102 -8.55 -4.95 -6.07
CA THR A 102 -8.43 -3.48 -5.96
C THR A 102 -7.47 -3.09 -4.83
N ILE A 103 -7.59 -3.70 -3.66
CA ILE A 103 -6.70 -3.43 -2.52
C ILE A 103 -5.27 -3.87 -2.81
N ALA A 104 -5.09 -5.03 -3.45
CA ALA A 104 -3.76 -5.52 -3.85
C ALA A 104 -3.09 -4.55 -4.84
N ILE A 105 -3.84 -4.00 -5.79
CA ILE A 105 -3.36 -3.00 -6.73
C ILE A 105 -2.96 -1.71 -6.02
N PHE A 106 -3.81 -1.17 -5.14
CA PHE A 106 -3.49 0.02 -4.37
C PHE A 106 -2.24 -0.18 -3.51
N GLY A 107 -2.13 -1.33 -2.84
CA GLY A 107 -0.95 -1.68 -2.08
C GLY A 107 0.31 -1.79 -2.94
N ALA A 108 0.22 -2.44 -4.10
CA ALA A 108 1.34 -2.58 -5.02
C ALA A 108 1.84 -1.22 -5.55
N VAL A 109 0.93 -0.35 -5.99
CA VAL A 109 1.27 1.01 -6.46
C VAL A 109 1.80 1.88 -5.32
N GLY A 110 1.16 1.81 -4.14
CA GLY A 110 1.62 2.54 -2.97
C GLY A 110 3.04 2.16 -2.56
N ASN A 111 3.31 0.86 -2.47
CA ASN A 111 4.66 0.35 -2.13
C ASN A 111 5.68 0.65 -3.24
N TRP A 112 5.29 0.58 -4.51
CA TRP A 112 6.17 0.95 -5.62
C TRP A 112 6.61 2.42 -5.53
N ASN A 113 5.72 3.31 -5.16
CA ASN A 113 6.00 4.75 -5.06
C ASN A 113 6.60 5.16 -3.71
N SER A 114 6.63 4.27 -2.71
CA SER A 114 7.16 4.59 -1.40
C SER A 114 8.69 4.62 -1.41
N PHE A 115 9.27 5.69 -0.87
CA PHE A 115 10.70 5.82 -0.60
C PHE A 115 11.00 6.24 0.84
N THR A 116 10.01 6.79 1.53
CA THR A 116 10.18 7.36 2.88
C THR A 116 10.64 6.31 3.89
N ASP A 117 10.03 5.13 3.86
CA ASP A 117 10.41 4.03 4.76
C ASP A 117 11.85 3.57 4.49
N SER A 118 12.23 3.50 3.21
CA SER A 118 13.60 3.20 2.81
C SER A 118 14.59 4.26 3.26
N LEU A 119 14.22 5.53 3.12
CA LEU A 119 15.06 6.67 3.51
C LEU A 119 15.33 6.69 5.02
N ILE A 120 14.32 6.38 5.81
CA ILE A 120 14.39 6.51 7.28
C ILE A 120 14.92 5.23 7.95
N LEU A 121 14.47 4.06 7.49
CA LEU A 121 14.74 2.80 8.18
C LEU A 121 15.97 2.05 7.64
N MET A 122 16.46 2.36 6.43
CA MET A 122 17.54 1.63 5.77
C MET A 122 18.86 2.41 5.75
N SER A 123 19.14 3.23 6.76
CA SER A 123 20.29 4.14 6.78
C SER A 123 21.65 3.47 6.59
N SER A 124 21.81 2.20 7.02
CA SER A 124 23.06 1.47 7.00
C SER A 124 23.13 0.32 5.98
N LYS A 125 22.07 0.13 5.16
CA LYS A 125 21.99 -0.97 4.18
C LYS A 125 21.52 -0.49 2.80
N PRO A 126 22.44 0.06 1.97
CA PRO A 126 22.13 0.52 0.62
C PRO A 126 21.53 -0.55 -0.30
N ASP A 127 21.84 -1.83 -0.05
CA ASP A 127 21.34 -2.95 -0.84
C ASP A 127 19.82 -3.14 -0.70
N LEU A 128 19.23 -2.64 0.39
CA LEU A 128 17.81 -2.68 0.65
C LEU A 128 17.06 -1.42 0.19
N TYR A 129 17.75 -0.46 -0.46
CA TYR A 129 17.07 0.74 -0.95
C TYR A 129 16.05 0.41 -2.04
N THR A 130 14.86 0.97 -1.89
CA THR A 130 13.85 0.91 -2.95
C THR A 130 14.30 1.68 -4.19
N LEU A 131 13.73 1.35 -5.35
CA LEU A 131 14.04 2.05 -6.59
C LEU A 131 13.71 3.56 -6.49
N GLN A 132 12.60 3.90 -5.82
CA GLN A 132 12.21 5.30 -5.57
C GLN A 132 13.19 6.03 -4.65
N HIS A 133 13.78 5.35 -3.65
CA HIS A 133 14.82 5.94 -2.82
C HIS A 133 16.08 6.22 -3.64
N ARG A 134 16.48 5.32 -4.51
CA ARG A 134 17.61 5.56 -5.42
C ARG A 134 17.33 6.73 -6.37
N LEU A 135 16.11 6.81 -6.93
CA LEU A 135 15.69 7.95 -7.73
C LEU A 135 15.79 9.26 -6.94
N TYR A 136 15.30 9.28 -5.71
CA TYR A 136 15.39 10.44 -4.83
C TYR A 136 16.85 10.91 -4.62
N ILE A 137 17.79 9.99 -4.37
CA ILE A 137 19.22 10.28 -4.23
C ILE A 137 19.77 10.94 -5.50
N TYR A 138 19.49 10.36 -6.68
CA TYR A 138 19.97 10.91 -7.94
C TYR A 138 19.36 12.28 -8.28
N LEU A 139 18.09 12.49 -7.96
CA LEU A 139 17.43 13.78 -8.13
C LEU A 139 18.08 14.87 -7.27
N ASN A 140 18.38 14.56 -6.00
CA ASN A 140 19.06 15.50 -5.11
C ASN A 140 20.50 15.79 -5.54
N GLN A 141 21.22 14.77 -5.98
CA GLN A 141 22.60 14.96 -6.51
C GLN A 141 22.59 15.88 -7.73
N ALA A 142 21.67 15.67 -8.67
CA ALA A 142 21.53 16.52 -9.84
C ALA A 142 21.15 17.96 -9.48
N SER A 143 20.27 18.16 -8.52
CA SER A 143 19.86 19.49 -8.03
C SER A 143 21.03 20.22 -7.34
N ASN A 144 21.78 19.52 -6.47
CA ASN A 144 22.94 20.07 -5.77
C ASN A 144 24.04 20.48 -6.76
N LEU A 145 24.27 19.67 -7.78
CA LEU A 145 25.24 19.97 -8.83
C LEU A 145 24.85 21.22 -9.63
N SER A 146 23.57 21.34 -9.96
CA SER A 146 23.04 22.54 -10.66
C SER A 146 23.14 23.79 -9.80
N ALA A 147 22.90 23.69 -8.48
CA ALA A 147 23.04 24.80 -7.54
C ALA A 147 24.51 25.25 -7.40
N LEU A 148 25.45 24.30 -7.35
CA LEU A 148 26.87 24.60 -7.32
C LEU A 148 27.33 25.35 -8.58
N MET A 149 26.84 24.99 -9.76
CA MET A 149 27.13 25.70 -11.00
C MET A 149 26.61 27.15 -10.97
N GLN A 150 25.39 27.36 -10.45
CA GLN A 150 24.79 28.69 -10.34
C GLN A 150 25.54 29.60 -9.35
N SER A 151 26.16 29.01 -8.31
CA SER A 151 26.97 29.75 -7.33
C SER A 151 28.40 30.03 -7.76
N GLY A 152 28.76 29.72 -9.01
CA GLY A 152 30.12 29.98 -9.55
C GLY A 152 31.13 28.88 -9.21
N GLY A 153 30.68 27.72 -8.70
CA GLY A 153 31.57 26.58 -8.45
C GLY A 153 32.01 25.89 -9.74
N SER A 154 33.28 25.51 -9.82
CA SER A 154 33.81 24.75 -10.95
C SER A 154 33.37 23.30 -10.87
N VAL A 155 32.41 22.93 -11.68
CA VAL A 155 31.95 21.52 -11.84
C VAL A 155 32.31 21.09 -13.26
N SER A 156 32.88 19.88 -13.42
CA SER A 156 33.20 19.38 -14.76
C SER A 156 31.91 19.07 -15.55
N ASP A 157 31.86 19.45 -16.82
CA ASP A 157 30.76 19.17 -17.73
C ASP A 157 30.41 17.69 -17.79
N SER A 158 31.39 16.80 -17.65
CA SER A 158 31.20 15.36 -17.62
C SER A 158 30.40 14.91 -16.40
N ALA A 159 30.66 15.48 -15.22
CA ALA A 159 29.91 15.15 -14.00
C ALA A 159 28.43 15.59 -14.10
N VAL A 160 28.19 16.76 -14.69
CA VAL A 160 26.82 17.26 -14.92
C VAL A 160 26.05 16.37 -15.90
N LYS A 161 26.68 16.02 -17.03
CA LYS A 161 26.08 15.13 -18.03
C LYS A 161 25.78 13.75 -17.43
N SER A 162 26.69 13.21 -16.63
CA SER A 162 26.49 11.92 -15.95
C SER A 162 25.33 11.97 -14.95
N ALA A 163 25.23 13.01 -14.13
CA ALA A 163 24.13 13.18 -13.17
C ALA A 163 22.78 13.35 -13.85
N LEU A 164 22.70 14.13 -14.94
CA LEU A 164 21.48 14.33 -15.72
C LEU A 164 21.08 13.03 -16.44
N SER A 165 22.02 12.32 -17.06
CA SER A 165 21.76 11.05 -17.71
C SER A 165 21.24 10.01 -16.70
N GLY A 166 21.87 9.91 -15.53
CA GLY A 166 21.41 9.04 -14.44
C GLY A 166 19.99 9.36 -13.98
N LYS A 167 19.68 10.66 -13.81
CA LYS A 167 18.33 11.14 -13.46
C LYS A 167 17.30 10.66 -14.46
N TYR A 168 17.49 10.89 -15.75
CA TYR A 168 16.53 10.51 -16.79
C TYR A 168 16.39 9.00 -16.92
N THR A 169 17.50 8.26 -16.88
CA THR A 169 17.50 6.80 -16.95
C THR A 169 16.68 6.18 -15.82
N ILE A 170 16.96 6.57 -14.57
CA ILE A 170 16.25 6.04 -13.41
C ILE A 170 14.79 6.45 -13.43
N SER A 171 14.47 7.69 -13.85
CA SER A 171 13.08 8.12 -13.98
C SER A 171 12.31 7.23 -14.98
N MET A 172 12.89 6.91 -16.12
CA MET A 172 12.28 6.00 -17.10
C MET A 172 12.09 4.60 -16.53
N VAL A 173 13.13 4.04 -15.90
CA VAL A 173 13.05 2.71 -15.26
C VAL A 173 11.97 2.66 -14.18
N THR A 174 11.72 3.78 -13.50
CA THR A 174 10.68 3.87 -12.44
C THR A 174 9.28 3.98 -13.02
N VAL A 175 9.09 4.69 -14.14
CA VAL A 175 7.77 4.98 -14.73
C VAL A 175 7.29 3.85 -15.63
N ILE A 176 8.17 3.24 -16.44
CA ILE A 176 7.78 2.23 -17.43
C ILE A 176 6.99 1.05 -16.82
N PRO A 177 7.38 0.43 -15.68
CA PRO A 177 6.62 -0.67 -15.11
C PRO A 177 5.19 -0.28 -14.72
N ILE A 178 4.98 0.94 -14.23
CA ILE A 178 3.64 1.42 -13.88
C ILE A 178 2.79 1.57 -15.15
N LEU A 179 3.34 2.15 -16.21
CA LEU A 179 2.65 2.29 -17.49
C LEU A 179 2.26 0.95 -18.10
N VAL A 180 3.11 -0.07 -17.98
CA VAL A 180 2.82 -1.42 -18.48
C VAL A 180 1.73 -2.11 -17.66
N VAL A 181 1.73 -1.91 -16.34
CA VAL A 181 0.76 -2.55 -15.43
C VAL A 181 -0.60 -1.85 -15.46
N TYR A 182 -0.64 -0.55 -15.76
CA TYR A 182 -1.85 0.27 -15.74
C TYR A 182 -3.04 -0.31 -16.54
N PRO A 183 -2.91 -0.77 -17.80
CA PRO A 183 -4.03 -1.33 -18.55
C PRO A 183 -4.63 -2.60 -17.92
N PHE A 184 -3.79 -3.39 -17.23
CA PHE A 184 -4.27 -4.56 -16.50
C PHE A 184 -5.05 -4.17 -15.25
N MET A 185 -4.62 -3.10 -14.58
CA MET A 185 -5.30 -2.56 -13.40
C MET A 185 -6.67 -1.98 -13.73
N GLN A 186 -6.79 -1.28 -14.86
CA GLN A 186 -8.01 -0.62 -15.30
C GLN A 186 -9.21 -1.57 -15.37
N ARG A 187 -9.01 -2.80 -15.84
CA ARG A 187 -10.06 -3.84 -15.93
C ARG A 187 -10.69 -4.18 -14.57
N TYR A 188 -9.92 -4.08 -13.49
CA TYR A 188 -10.41 -4.38 -12.14
C TYR A 188 -11.10 -3.17 -11.51
N PHE A 189 -10.67 -1.96 -11.85
CA PHE A 189 -11.31 -0.73 -11.40
C PHE A 189 -12.73 -0.58 -11.95
N GLU A 190 -12.93 -0.80 -13.24
CA GLU A 190 -14.25 -0.70 -13.87
C GLU A 190 -15.26 -1.65 -13.24
N LYS A 191 -14.83 -2.86 -12.85
CA LYS A 191 -15.69 -3.86 -12.20
C LYS A 191 -15.91 -3.61 -10.70
N GLY A 192 -14.94 -3.02 -10.01
CA GLY A 192 -15.00 -2.81 -8.56
C GLY A 192 -15.75 -1.55 -8.14
N ILE A 193 -15.63 -0.46 -8.92
CA ILE A 193 -16.23 0.84 -8.60
C ILE A 193 -17.71 0.88 -8.97
N MET A 194 -18.12 0.19 -10.03
CA MET A 194 -19.53 0.14 -10.47
C MET A 194 -20.46 -0.48 -9.45
N LEU A 195 -20.00 -1.42 -8.62
CA LEU A 195 -20.81 -2.04 -7.57
C LEU A 195 -21.09 -1.12 -6.37
N GLY A 196 -20.29 -0.09 -6.16
CA GLY A 196 -20.51 0.93 -5.12
C GLY A 196 -21.36 2.13 -5.56
N ALA A 197 -21.48 2.35 -6.87
CA ALA A 197 -22.18 3.51 -7.44
C ALA A 197 -23.68 3.25 -7.75
N VAL A 198 -24.14 2.01 -7.73
CA VAL A 198 -25.53 1.65 -8.05
C VAL A 198 -26.36 1.52 -6.77
N LYS A 199 -26.31 2.50 -5.90
CA LYS A 199 -27.31 2.77 -4.86
C LYS A 199 -27.70 4.24 -4.94
N GLY A 200 -28.38 4.58 -6.00
CA GLY A 200 -29.23 5.74 -6.14
C GLY A 200 -30.63 5.29 -6.44
#